data_e5b47631d1d9fef184ac6a2fbc6fcf8b
#
_entry.id   e5b47631d1d9fef184ac6a2fbc6fcf8b
#
_cell.length_a   1.000
_cell.length_b   1.000
_cell.length_c   1.000
_cell.angle_alpha   90.00
_cell.angle_beta   90.00
_cell.angle_gamma   90.00
#
_symmetry.space_group_name_H-M   'P 1'
#
loop_
_entity.id
_entity.type
_entity.pdbx_description
1 polymer ?
#
loop_
_entity_poly.entity_id
_entity_poly.type
_entity_poly.pdbx_seq_one_letter_code
_entity_poly.pdbx_strand_id
1 'polypeptide(L)'
;MQTFYYNGVNITTLMPNVTGDARSATVTRSFRFDIDLSRILDEEAERMGVSVNALVGIILRRYSEFTRYLSKIDMIVINRELLISLLETRDHEYLYKLGMKLGETVPVDTIMFWKKTLTEQSVLEYIEKIVCRYGHLGTYDEVSQTNTRTIVIRHRLGRNGSKFFEGYLKSTLKNTIAKDATFEVTDSSVKFEIKNVVNNA
;
A
#
# COMPACT_ATOMS: atom_id res chain seq x y z
N MET A 1 -25.01 -23.81 -7.97
CA MET A 1 -24.16 -23.21 -9.01
C MET A 1 -24.74 -21.82 -9.30
N GLN A 2 -24.05 -20.76 -8.90
CA GLN A 2 -24.54 -19.39 -9.08
C GLN A 2 -23.54 -18.65 -9.98
N THR A 3 -24.01 -18.10 -11.09
CA THR A 3 -23.16 -17.40 -12.07
C THR A 3 -23.42 -15.91 -11.93
N PHE A 4 -22.36 -15.14 -11.73
CA PHE A 4 -22.42 -13.68 -11.67
C PHE A 4 -21.68 -13.09 -12.87
N TYR A 5 -22.22 -12.00 -13.43
CA TYR A 5 -21.62 -11.22 -14.50
C TYR A 5 -21.08 -9.90 -13.93
N TYR A 6 -19.80 -9.63 -14.13
CA TYR A 6 -19.20 -8.35 -13.80
C TYR A 6 -18.22 -7.94 -14.91
N ASN A 7 -18.48 -6.85 -15.58
CA ASN A 7 -17.67 -6.27 -16.66
C ASN A 7 -17.19 -7.28 -17.72
N GLY A 8 -18.09 -8.15 -18.21
CA GLY A 8 -17.78 -9.09 -19.28
C GLY A 8 -17.07 -10.39 -18.84
N VAL A 9 -16.88 -10.61 -17.55
CA VAL A 9 -16.26 -11.83 -17.00
C VAL A 9 -17.30 -12.73 -16.37
N ASN A 10 -17.36 -14.01 -16.82
CA ASN A 10 -18.22 -15.06 -16.23
C ASN A 10 -17.51 -15.71 -15.04
N ILE A 11 -18.08 -15.61 -13.83
CA ILE A 11 -17.55 -16.25 -12.62
C ILE A 11 -18.48 -17.37 -12.20
N THR A 12 -18.01 -18.63 -12.32
CA THR A 12 -18.73 -19.82 -11.85
C THR A 12 -18.14 -20.28 -10.52
N THR A 13 -18.98 -20.31 -9.46
CA THR A 13 -18.55 -20.73 -8.11
C THR A 13 -18.93 -22.16 -7.82
N LEU A 14 -17.95 -23.04 -7.52
CA LEU A 14 -18.15 -24.34 -6.88
C LEU A 14 -17.95 -24.16 -5.36
N MET A 15 -18.93 -24.59 -4.56
CA MET A 15 -18.82 -24.53 -3.10
C MET A 15 -17.74 -25.55 -2.62
N PRO A 16 -16.79 -25.17 -1.74
CA PRO A 16 -15.79 -26.11 -1.25
C PRO A 16 -16.33 -27.01 -0.15
N ASN A 17 -15.97 -28.32 -0.18
CA ASN A 17 -16.05 -29.17 1.01
C ASN A 17 -14.88 -28.80 1.95
N VAL A 18 -15.19 -28.34 3.15
CA VAL A 18 -14.20 -28.01 4.18
C VAL A 18 -13.97 -29.25 5.04
N THR A 19 -12.85 -29.94 4.82
CA THR A 19 -12.28 -30.87 5.80
C THR A 19 -10.86 -30.40 6.14
N GLY A 20 -10.59 -30.30 7.43
CA GLY A 20 -9.52 -29.56 8.04
C GLY A 20 -8.07 -29.99 7.71
N ASP A 21 -7.23 -29.01 7.62
CA ASP A 21 -5.89 -28.89 8.19
C ASP A 21 -5.41 -27.44 8.07
N ALA A 22 -4.66 -26.92 9.05
CA ALA A 22 -4.31 -25.51 9.21
C ALA A 22 -3.21 -25.00 8.21
N ARG A 23 -3.15 -25.55 7.01
CA ARG A 23 -2.45 -24.96 5.86
C ARG A 23 -3.45 -24.11 5.10
N SER A 24 -3.08 -22.89 4.74
CA SER A 24 -3.94 -21.94 4.02
C SER A 24 -4.80 -22.65 2.98
N ALA A 25 -6.11 -22.81 3.29
CA ALA A 25 -7.03 -23.53 2.42
C ALA A 25 -7.09 -22.82 1.06
N THR A 26 -6.62 -23.49 0.01
CA THR A 26 -6.71 -22.99 -1.35
C THR A 26 -8.05 -23.40 -1.97
N VAL A 27 -8.68 -22.46 -2.69
CA VAL A 27 -9.93 -22.72 -3.41
C VAL A 27 -9.65 -22.54 -4.89
N THR A 28 -9.98 -23.57 -5.70
CA THR A 28 -9.89 -23.46 -7.15
C THR A 28 -11.09 -22.69 -7.70
N ARG A 29 -10.82 -21.73 -8.60
CA ARG A 29 -11.81 -21.00 -9.38
C ARG A 29 -11.46 -21.10 -10.86
N SER A 30 -12.44 -21.27 -11.72
CA SER A 30 -12.28 -21.27 -13.18
C SER A 30 -12.87 -19.98 -13.75
N PHE A 31 -12.14 -19.34 -14.64
CA PHE A 31 -12.54 -18.13 -15.34
C PHE A 31 -12.54 -18.41 -16.85
N ARG A 32 -13.42 -17.74 -17.58
CA ARG A 32 -13.37 -17.67 -19.04
C ARG A 32 -13.04 -16.23 -19.42
N PHE A 33 -12.01 -16.08 -20.22
CA PHE A 33 -11.57 -14.81 -20.78
C PHE A 33 -11.87 -14.80 -22.28
N ASP A 34 -12.14 -13.63 -22.83
CA ASP A 34 -12.08 -13.44 -24.27
C ASP A 34 -10.62 -13.57 -24.77
N ILE A 35 -10.46 -13.76 -26.08
CA ILE A 35 -9.17 -14.03 -26.70
C ILE A 35 -8.20 -12.86 -26.49
N ASP A 36 -8.70 -11.61 -26.57
CA ASP A 36 -7.84 -10.43 -26.44
C ASP A 36 -7.32 -10.26 -25.03
N LEU A 37 -8.17 -10.48 -24.01
CA LEU A 37 -7.73 -10.45 -22.61
C LEU A 37 -6.76 -11.59 -22.30
N SER A 38 -7.02 -12.81 -22.85
CA SER A 38 -6.11 -13.95 -22.68
C SER A 38 -4.71 -13.61 -23.22
N ARG A 39 -4.63 -13.06 -24.43
CA ARG A 39 -3.35 -12.66 -25.04
C ARG A 39 -2.61 -11.61 -24.20
N ILE A 40 -3.31 -10.59 -23.69
CA ILE A 40 -2.70 -9.56 -22.82
C ILE A 40 -2.15 -10.20 -21.53
N LEU A 41 -2.87 -11.15 -20.94
CA LEU A 41 -2.41 -11.85 -19.74
C LEU A 41 -1.19 -12.74 -20.03
N ASP A 42 -1.15 -13.43 -21.17
CA ASP A 42 0.00 -14.24 -21.59
C ASP A 42 1.26 -13.36 -21.80
N GLU A 43 1.14 -12.28 -22.56
CA GLU A 43 2.22 -11.32 -22.84
C GLU A 43 2.76 -10.70 -21.53
N GLU A 44 1.88 -10.30 -20.62
CA GLU A 44 2.27 -9.68 -19.36
C GLU A 44 2.92 -10.69 -18.40
N ALA A 45 2.40 -11.93 -18.34
CA ALA A 45 2.98 -13.00 -17.54
C ALA A 45 4.41 -13.35 -18.02
N GLU A 46 4.61 -13.42 -19.34
CA GLU A 46 5.93 -13.63 -19.95
C GLU A 46 6.89 -12.48 -19.61
N ARG A 47 6.46 -11.22 -19.77
CA ARG A 47 7.23 -10.04 -19.42
C ARG A 47 7.66 -10.02 -17.95
N MET A 48 6.81 -10.51 -17.06
CA MET A 48 7.07 -10.58 -15.62
C MET A 48 7.83 -11.84 -15.20
N GLY A 49 8.03 -12.82 -16.07
CA GLY A 49 8.67 -14.10 -15.75
C GLY A 49 7.84 -14.97 -14.79
N VAL A 50 6.50 -14.86 -14.84
CA VAL A 50 5.59 -15.62 -13.97
C VAL A 50 4.56 -16.40 -14.81
N SER A 51 3.86 -17.38 -14.18
CA SER A 51 2.73 -18.02 -14.85
C SER A 51 1.50 -17.09 -14.88
N VAL A 52 0.61 -17.31 -15.87
CA VAL A 52 -0.68 -16.58 -15.96
C VAL A 52 -1.49 -16.73 -14.65
N ASN A 53 -1.50 -17.91 -14.04
CA ASN A 53 -2.17 -18.11 -12.76
C ASN A 53 -1.58 -17.26 -11.64
N ALA A 54 -0.26 -17.12 -11.59
CA ALA A 54 0.42 -16.24 -10.63
C ALA A 54 0.08 -14.75 -10.89
N LEU A 55 0.09 -14.33 -12.16
CA LEU A 55 -0.31 -12.98 -12.56
C LEU A 55 -1.76 -12.66 -12.16
N VAL A 56 -2.71 -13.56 -12.46
CA VAL A 56 -4.12 -13.40 -12.05
C VAL A 56 -4.22 -13.32 -10.52
N GLY A 57 -3.47 -14.13 -9.79
CA GLY A 57 -3.39 -14.05 -8.33
C GLY A 57 -2.91 -12.68 -7.83
N ILE A 58 -1.89 -12.10 -8.46
CA ILE A 58 -1.37 -10.74 -8.16
C ILE A 58 -2.44 -9.68 -8.42
N ILE A 59 -3.12 -9.75 -9.56
CA ILE A 59 -4.18 -8.82 -9.95
C ILE A 59 -5.35 -8.86 -8.96
N LEU A 60 -5.83 -10.07 -8.64
CA LEU A 60 -6.95 -10.25 -7.70
C LEU A 60 -6.58 -9.81 -6.28
N ARG A 61 -5.34 -10.04 -5.85
CA ARG A 61 -4.85 -9.55 -4.56
C ARG A 61 -4.82 -8.02 -4.53
N ARG A 62 -4.26 -7.37 -5.56
CA ARG A 62 -4.29 -5.92 -5.69
C ARG A 62 -5.71 -5.38 -5.67
N TYR A 63 -6.63 -6.01 -6.39
CA TYR A 63 -8.03 -5.61 -6.37
C TYR A 63 -8.63 -5.71 -4.97
N SER A 64 -8.44 -6.85 -4.28
CA SER A 64 -9.02 -7.09 -2.96
C SER A 64 -8.43 -6.21 -1.86
N GLU A 65 -7.15 -5.88 -1.94
CA GLU A 65 -6.44 -5.11 -0.90
C GLU A 65 -6.47 -3.60 -1.15
N PHE A 66 -6.67 -3.16 -2.39
CA PHE A 66 -6.52 -1.75 -2.75
C PHE A 66 -7.58 -1.24 -3.72
N THR A 67 -7.65 -1.78 -4.96
CA THR A 67 -8.41 -1.16 -6.06
C THR A 67 -9.90 -1.01 -5.73
N ARG A 68 -10.52 -1.98 -5.06
CA ARG A 68 -11.93 -1.94 -4.66
C ARG A 68 -12.26 -0.82 -3.68
N TYR A 69 -11.26 -0.20 -3.07
CA TYR A 69 -11.44 0.87 -2.10
C TYR A 69 -11.20 2.26 -2.68
N LEU A 70 -10.58 2.39 -3.86
CA LEU A 70 -10.19 3.68 -4.44
C LEU A 70 -11.34 4.69 -4.47
N SER A 71 -12.52 4.27 -4.97
CA SER A 71 -13.70 5.14 -5.02
C SER A 71 -14.27 5.48 -3.64
N LYS A 72 -13.98 4.67 -2.61
CA LYS A 72 -14.52 4.86 -1.25
C LYS A 72 -13.64 5.76 -0.39
N ILE A 73 -12.34 5.82 -0.71
CA ILE A 73 -11.35 6.67 -0.02
C ILE A 73 -10.98 7.89 -0.86
N ASP A 74 -11.74 8.14 -1.93
CA ASP A 74 -11.60 9.30 -2.83
C ASP A 74 -10.18 9.51 -3.37
N MET A 75 -9.53 8.40 -3.77
CA MET A 75 -8.19 8.43 -4.35
C MET A 75 -8.24 8.58 -5.87
N ILE A 76 -7.31 9.36 -6.40
CA ILE A 76 -7.07 9.53 -7.83
C ILE A 76 -5.69 8.99 -8.21
N VAL A 77 -5.53 8.61 -9.46
CA VAL A 77 -4.24 8.24 -10.06
C VAL A 77 -3.72 9.43 -10.85
N ILE A 78 -2.51 9.88 -10.55
CA ILE A 78 -1.86 10.99 -11.27
C ILE A 78 -0.49 10.57 -11.78
N ASN A 79 -0.02 11.27 -12.81
CA ASN A 79 1.33 11.09 -13.33
C ASN A 79 2.37 11.61 -12.32
N ARG A 80 3.51 10.89 -12.19
CA ARG A 80 4.57 11.27 -11.24
C ARG A 80 5.19 12.63 -11.57
N GLU A 81 5.41 12.94 -12.85
CA GLU A 81 5.99 14.21 -13.27
C GLU A 81 5.07 15.38 -12.89
N LEU A 82 3.76 15.21 -13.03
CA LEU A 82 2.79 16.22 -12.57
C LEU A 82 2.90 16.42 -11.05
N LEU A 83 3.01 15.34 -10.28
CA LEU A 83 3.18 15.45 -8.83
C LEU A 83 4.48 16.17 -8.47
N ILE A 84 5.60 15.82 -9.11
CA ILE A 84 6.89 16.50 -8.90
C ILE A 84 6.77 17.99 -9.21
N SER A 85 6.21 18.34 -10.38
CA SER A 85 6.02 19.74 -10.78
C SER A 85 5.17 20.54 -9.78
N LEU A 86 4.12 19.91 -9.22
CA LEU A 86 3.30 20.53 -8.17
C LEU A 86 4.10 20.74 -6.87
N LEU A 87 4.91 19.77 -6.45
CA LEU A 87 5.75 19.89 -5.27
C LEU A 87 6.84 20.96 -5.43
N GLU A 88 7.39 21.13 -6.62
CA GLU A 88 8.40 22.14 -6.92
C GLU A 88 7.89 23.60 -6.87
N THR A 89 6.57 23.81 -6.90
CA THR A 89 5.97 25.14 -6.76
C THR A 89 6.03 25.69 -5.34
N ARG A 90 6.47 24.90 -4.37
CA ARG A 90 6.44 25.25 -2.93
C ARG A 90 7.79 25.00 -2.28
N ASP A 91 8.08 25.77 -1.22
CA ASP A 91 9.27 25.60 -0.41
C ASP A 91 9.16 24.38 0.54
N HIS A 92 10.28 23.99 1.11
CA HIS A 92 10.41 22.84 1.99
C HIS A 92 9.58 22.97 3.27
N GLU A 93 9.48 24.17 3.84
CA GLU A 93 8.72 24.42 5.06
C GLU A 93 7.23 24.26 4.83
N TYR A 94 6.72 24.80 3.72
CA TYR A 94 5.32 24.65 3.32
C TYR A 94 4.98 23.17 3.12
N LEU A 95 5.82 22.43 2.39
CA LEU A 95 5.60 21.01 2.10
C LEU A 95 5.63 20.14 3.36
N TYR A 96 6.55 20.42 4.28
CA TYR A 96 6.58 19.75 5.58
C TYR A 96 5.28 20.01 6.36
N LYS A 97 4.83 21.27 6.45
CA LYS A 97 3.57 21.63 7.13
C LYS A 97 2.35 21.02 6.46
N LEU A 98 2.33 20.98 5.13
CA LEU A 98 1.27 20.29 4.37
C LEU A 98 1.27 18.79 4.68
N GLY A 99 2.44 18.15 4.70
CA GLY A 99 2.59 16.76 5.13
C GLY A 99 2.05 16.55 6.55
N MET A 100 2.44 17.38 7.51
CA MET A 100 1.93 17.33 8.88
C MET A 100 0.40 17.41 8.94
N LYS A 101 -0.20 18.36 8.21
CA LYS A 101 -1.66 18.54 8.16
C LYS A 101 -2.37 17.31 7.59
N LEU A 102 -1.89 16.78 6.45
CA LEU A 102 -2.53 15.63 5.80
C LEU A 102 -2.28 14.33 6.56
N GLY A 103 -1.13 14.17 7.19
CA GLY A 103 -0.79 13.02 8.03
C GLY A 103 -1.62 12.93 9.32
N GLU A 104 -2.32 14.00 9.71
CA GLU A 104 -3.20 14.03 10.87
C GLU A 104 -4.51 13.26 10.65
N THR A 105 -5.10 13.36 9.46
CA THR A 105 -6.44 12.83 9.17
C THR A 105 -6.44 11.69 8.15
N VAL A 106 -5.79 11.87 7.01
CA VAL A 106 -5.86 10.93 5.88
C VAL A 106 -5.46 9.48 6.26
N PRO A 107 -4.34 9.24 6.98
CA PRO A 107 -3.97 7.89 7.40
C PRO A 107 -4.96 7.30 8.40
N VAL A 108 -5.43 8.08 9.37
CA VAL A 108 -6.40 7.65 10.38
C VAL A 108 -7.66 7.14 9.70
N ASP A 109 -8.27 7.96 8.84
CA ASP A 109 -9.51 7.63 8.14
C ASP A 109 -9.32 6.40 7.24
N THR A 110 -8.22 6.35 6.49
CA THR A 110 -7.93 5.24 5.57
C THR A 110 -7.70 3.93 6.34
N ILE A 111 -6.90 3.95 7.40
CA ILE A 111 -6.59 2.75 8.20
C ILE A 111 -7.85 2.25 8.92
N MET A 112 -8.62 3.16 9.52
CA MET A 112 -9.88 2.81 10.19
C MET A 112 -10.90 2.25 9.21
N PHE A 113 -10.98 2.80 8.00
CA PHE A 113 -11.82 2.24 6.95
C PHE A 113 -11.35 0.84 6.53
N TRP A 114 -10.04 0.64 6.34
CA TRP A 114 -9.45 -0.58 5.80
C TRP A 114 -9.29 -1.70 6.83
N LYS A 115 -8.73 -1.38 8.02
CA LYS A 115 -8.35 -2.35 9.06
C LYS A 115 -9.25 -2.35 10.29
N LYS A 116 -10.05 -1.30 10.48
CA LYS A 116 -10.92 -1.08 11.66
C LYS A 116 -10.16 -0.92 12.99
N THR A 117 -8.83 -0.86 12.96
CA THR A 117 -7.99 -0.72 14.16
C THR A 117 -6.76 0.13 13.86
N LEU A 118 -6.35 0.96 14.83
CA LEU A 118 -5.10 1.73 14.80
C LEU A 118 -4.05 1.03 15.68
N THR A 119 -3.29 0.14 15.07
CA THR A 119 -2.16 -0.56 15.71
C THR A 119 -0.88 -0.23 14.94
N GLU A 120 0.28 -0.42 15.55
CA GLU A 120 1.56 -0.25 14.86
C GLU A 120 1.62 -1.08 13.56
N GLN A 121 1.15 -2.32 13.61
CA GLN A 121 1.09 -3.19 12.45
C GLN A 121 0.19 -2.61 11.34
N SER A 122 -1.01 -2.12 11.68
CA SER A 122 -1.92 -1.55 10.66
C SER A 122 -1.37 -0.26 10.04
N VAL A 123 -0.64 0.54 10.81
CA VAL A 123 0.01 1.77 10.32
C VAL A 123 1.18 1.44 9.39
N LEU A 124 2.03 0.49 9.75
CA LEU A 124 3.15 0.07 8.90
C LEU A 124 2.65 -0.60 7.61
N GLU A 125 1.62 -1.45 7.70
CA GLU A 125 0.98 -2.00 6.50
C GLU A 125 0.34 -0.92 5.61
N TYR A 126 -0.21 0.13 6.18
CA TYR A 126 -0.70 1.28 5.41
C TYR A 126 0.43 1.95 4.64
N ILE A 127 1.55 2.23 5.30
CA ILE A 127 2.72 2.85 4.67
C ILE A 127 3.28 1.93 3.57
N GLU A 128 3.49 0.64 3.87
CA GLU A 128 4.03 -0.34 2.92
C GLU A 128 3.10 -0.53 1.72
N LYS A 129 1.82 -0.86 1.98
CA LYS A 129 0.91 -1.32 0.93
C LYS A 129 0.22 -0.16 0.23
N ILE A 130 -0.38 0.77 0.98
CA ILE A 130 -1.19 1.84 0.38
C ILE A 130 -0.30 2.93 -0.20
N VAL A 131 0.67 3.44 0.59
CA VAL A 131 1.53 4.54 0.15
C VAL A 131 2.58 4.05 -0.85
N CYS A 132 3.35 3.01 -0.50
CA CYS A 132 4.49 2.58 -1.31
C CYS A 132 4.08 1.65 -2.45
N ARG A 133 3.54 0.45 -2.13
CA ARG A 133 3.31 -0.60 -3.13
C ARG A 133 2.23 -0.24 -4.14
N TYR A 134 1.02 0.08 -3.69
CA TYR A 134 -0.14 0.34 -4.56
C TYR A 134 -0.23 1.79 -5.02
N GLY A 135 0.18 2.75 -4.17
CA GLY A 135 0.27 4.16 -4.51
C GLY A 135 1.48 4.49 -5.40
N HIS A 136 2.43 3.56 -5.55
CA HIS A 136 3.65 3.73 -6.35
C HIS A 136 4.49 4.97 -5.97
N LEU A 137 4.36 5.44 -4.73
CA LEU A 137 5.10 6.62 -4.27
C LEU A 137 6.54 6.32 -3.87
N GLY A 138 6.85 5.04 -3.57
CA GLY A 138 8.20 4.61 -3.22
C GLY A 138 8.32 3.11 -3.01
N THR A 139 9.50 2.68 -2.57
CA THR A 139 9.75 1.33 -2.05
C THR A 139 9.87 1.40 -0.54
N TYR A 140 9.43 0.33 0.13
CA TYR A 140 9.45 0.20 1.59
C TYR A 140 10.43 -0.89 1.98
N ASP A 141 11.37 -0.57 2.85
CA ASP A 141 12.29 -1.52 3.48
C ASP A 141 12.19 -1.39 5.00
N GLU A 142 12.17 -2.51 5.70
CA GLU A 142 12.08 -2.56 7.16
C GLU A 142 13.16 -3.47 7.74
N VAL A 143 13.83 -2.98 8.79
CA VAL A 143 14.76 -3.74 9.60
C VAL A 143 14.31 -3.66 11.06
N SER A 144 13.96 -4.81 11.62
CA SER A 144 13.58 -4.92 13.03
C SER A 144 14.76 -5.41 13.86
N GLN A 145 15.11 -4.67 14.91
CA GLN A 145 16.04 -5.04 15.95
C GLN A 145 15.29 -5.17 17.28
N THR A 146 15.97 -5.68 18.32
CA THR A 146 15.35 -5.97 19.62
C THR A 146 14.51 -4.80 20.18
N ASN A 147 15.04 -3.57 20.10
CA ASN A 147 14.42 -2.39 20.70
C ASN A 147 14.05 -1.30 19.69
N THR A 148 14.29 -1.51 18.41
CA THR A 148 14.10 -0.48 17.38
C THR A 148 13.63 -1.10 16.09
N ARG A 149 12.69 -0.45 15.45
CA ARG A 149 12.25 -0.76 14.10
C ARG A 149 12.63 0.41 13.20
N THR A 150 13.49 0.14 12.24
CA THR A 150 13.96 1.12 11.25
C THR A 150 13.24 0.91 9.94
N ILE A 151 12.61 1.94 9.43
CA ILE A 151 11.91 1.94 8.14
C ILE A 151 12.60 2.92 7.20
N VAL A 152 12.79 2.50 5.95
CA VAL A 152 13.32 3.33 4.87
C VAL A 152 12.36 3.33 3.70
N ILE A 153 11.90 4.52 3.32
CA ILE A 153 11.12 4.73 2.10
C ILE A 153 12.00 5.41 1.08
N ARG A 154 12.25 4.76 -0.07
CA ARG A 154 12.98 5.35 -1.20
C ARG A 154 11.98 5.77 -2.27
N HIS A 155 12.12 6.98 -2.79
CA HIS A 155 11.19 7.56 -3.77
C HIS A 155 11.92 8.39 -4.83
N ARG A 156 11.17 8.82 -5.84
CA ARG A 156 11.67 9.64 -6.96
C ARG A 156 11.00 11.01 -7.03
N LEU A 157 10.67 11.60 -5.88
CA LEU A 157 9.95 12.87 -5.79
C LEU A 157 10.88 14.06 -5.44
N GLY A 158 12.19 13.83 -5.41
CA GLY A 158 13.16 14.85 -5.05
C GLY A 158 13.09 15.29 -3.59
N ARG A 159 13.89 16.29 -3.23
CA ARG A 159 13.96 16.83 -1.86
C ARG A 159 12.60 17.33 -1.35
N ASN A 160 11.82 17.93 -2.22
CA ASN A 160 10.47 18.43 -1.91
C ASN A 160 9.52 17.29 -1.49
N GLY A 161 9.56 16.18 -2.21
CA GLY A 161 8.83 14.97 -1.84
C GLY A 161 9.26 14.40 -0.49
N SER A 162 10.59 14.39 -0.23
CA SER A 162 11.13 13.96 1.07
C SER A 162 10.64 14.83 2.22
N LYS A 163 10.57 16.15 2.03
CA LYS A 163 10.06 17.07 3.06
C LYS A 163 8.58 16.91 3.33
N PHE A 164 7.80 16.67 2.28
CA PHE A 164 6.40 16.31 2.43
C PHE A 164 6.24 14.99 3.21
N PHE A 165 6.97 13.94 2.84
CA PHE A 165 6.90 12.64 3.51
C PHE A 165 7.37 12.71 4.97
N GLU A 166 8.41 13.48 5.29
CA GLU A 166 8.86 13.69 6.66
C GLU A 166 7.70 14.18 7.55
N GLY A 167 7.04 15.26 7.13
CA GLY A 167 5.89 15.79 7.85
C GLY A 167 4.73 14.81 7.92
N TYR A 168 4.39 14.19 6.79
CA TYR A 168 3.29 13.25 6.67
C TYR A 168 3.45 12.04 7.60
N LEU A 169 4.60 11.37 7.54
CA LEU A 169 4.89 10.19 8.35
C LEU A 169 5.00 10.51 9.83
N LYS A 170 5.61 11.64 10.18
CA LYS A 170 5.70 12.11 11.57
C LYS A 170 4.32 12.33 12.17
N SER A 171 3.45 13.02 11.46
CA SER A 171 2.07 13.26 11.88
C SER A 171 1.25 11.98 11.91
N THR A 172 1.42 11.08 10.91
CA THR A 172 0.78 9.76 10.89
C THR A 172 1.09 8.98 12.15
N LEU A 173 2.37 8.79 12.49
CA LEU A 173 2.78 8.03 13.67
C LEU A 173 2.22 8.62 14.96
N LYS A 174 2.28 9.94 15.09
CA LYS A 174 1.77 10.66 16.27
C LYS A 174 0.26 10.48 16.45
N ASN A 175 -0.52 10.65 15.38
CA ASN A 175 -1.99 10.68 15.46
C ASN A 175 -2.64 9.28 15.38
N THR A 176 -1.89 8.25 14.95
CA THR A 176 -2.42 6.89 14.87
C THR A 176 -2.02 6.01 16.07
N ILE A 177 -0.77 6.06 16.49
CA ILE A 177 -0.21 5.18 17.52
C ILE A 177 0.51 5.92 18.65
N ALA A 178 0.39 7.25 18.69
CA ALA A 178 1.01 8.12 19.69
C ALA A 178 2.53 7.91 19.86
N LYS A 179 3.24 7.58 18.75
CA LYS A 179 4.69 7.38 18.76
C LYS A 179 5.41 8.55 18.10
N ASP A 180 6.48 8.97 18.76
CA ASP A 180 7.49 9.84 18.16
C ASP A 180 8.56 8.98 17.48
N ALA A 181 9.08 9.47 16.36
CA ALA A 181 10.16 8.85 15.62
C ALA A 181 11.24 9.87 15.27
N THR A 182 12.47 9.42 15.18
CA THR A 182 13.57 10.20 14.61
C THR A 182 13.61 10.03 13.11
N PHE A 183 13.84 11.12 12.37
CA PHE A 183 13.83 11.13 10.92
C PHE A 183 15.17 11.53 10.33
N GLU A 184 15.62 10.81 9.32
CA GLU A 184 16.74 11.16 8.44
C GLU A 184 16.20 11.28 7.02
N VAL A 185 16.49 12.42 6.36
CA VAL A 185 15.89 12.78 5.08
C VAL A 185 16.96 13.11 4.06
N THR A 186 16.94 12.43 2.91
CA THR A 186 17.76 12.74 1.73
C THR A 186 16.89 13.25 0.59
N ASP A 187 17.46 13.46 -0.60
CA ASP A 187 16.68 13.88 -1.77
C ASP A 187 15.79 12.77 -2.34
N SER A 188 16.05 11.51 -1.99
CA SER A 188 15.37 10.35 -2.56
C SER A 188 14.91 9.34 -1.50
N SER A 189 15.04 9.66 -0.21
CA SER A 189 14.62 8.76 0.85
C SER A 189 14.22 9.48 2.13
N VAL A 190 13.32 8.83 2.85
CA VAL A 190 12.97 9.16 4.24
C VAL A 190 13.17 7.90 5.08
N LYS A 191 14.09 7.97 6.03
CA LYS A 191 14.33 6.95 7.05
C LYS A 191 13.71 7.41 8.36
N PHE A 192 13.05 6.52 9.08
CA PHE A 192 12.58 6.80 10.43
C PHE A 192 12.73 5.59 11.35
N GLU A 193 12.87 5.86 12.63
CA GLU A 193 13.06 4.85 13.66
C GLU A 193 11.98 4.94 14.74
N ILE A 194 11.31 3.82 14.97
CA ILE A 194 10.31 3.65 16.04
C ILE A 194 10.94 2.81 17.15
N LYS A 195 10.95 3.34 18.37
CA LYS A 195 11.39 2.55 19.53
C LYS A 195 10.28 1.59 19.95
N ASN A 196 10.64 0.32 20.12
CA ASN A 196 9.75 -0.65 20.75
C ASN A 196 9.68 -0.32 22.22
N VAL A 197 8.49 -0.19 22.78
CA VAL A 197 8.31 -0.10 24.22
C VAL A 197 8.64 -1.49 24.78
N VAL A 198 9.79 -1.63 25.43
CA VAL A 198 10.06 -2.82 26.24
C VAL A 198 9.12 -2.74 27.43
N ASN A 199 8.05 -3.50 27.42
CA ASN A 199 7.30 -3.74 28.66
C ASN A 199 8.22 -4.54 29.58
N ASN A 200 8.93 -3.85 30.46
CA ASN A 200 9.54 -4.50 31.63
C ASN A 200 8.38 -5.03 32.49
N ALA A 201 8.07 -6.30 32.31
CA ALA A 201 7.21 -7.06 33.22
C ALA A 201 7.99 -7.50 34.44
#